data_e4c43f949ee4cc3987f11edfc3b1265d
#
_entry.id   e4c43f949ee4cc3987f11edfc3b1265d
#
_cell.length_a   1.000
_cell.length_b   1.000
_cell.length_c   1.000
_cell.angle_alpha   90.00
_cell.angle_beta   90.00
_cell.angle_gamma   90.00
#
_symmetry.space_group_name_H-M   'P 1'
#
loop_
_entity.id
_entity.type
_entity.pdbx_description
1 polymer ?
#
loop_
_entity_poly.entity_id
_entity_poly.type
_entity_poly.pdbx_seq_one_letter_code
_entity_poly.pdbx_strand_id
1 'polypeptide(L)'
;MIALVVSLASAFTACNRNGASGKESTANAAVAATVNGKNILLEEVDRLVNQQAAGQQNQMSQLQLAAARLQVLDGLIQQQALFQRAEKEKLLPTEDEVSQAINAQKTQASMTDEEYQKMLRESSQTEQSLREVARKQIAVQKLQDRGFSKISITDREVEDFYNNNKESFVNARGVGLATIMVDPADNGMQSDAKSEVEAKQKVDVIYQRLKSGGDFAQVARAESEDSQSNARGGDLGFLSEEQLKQSGLSPELVNRFFNSMQVGDITAPERTPTGRFYIFKLTRKQLQSENLTLDSPGVREDIKKALINQRQSLLSAALVATAMYDAKVVNNLAQSMLDSPNNLSGVRPAGAVNPSPAATAATAAATPPASSPQGK
;
A
#
# COMPACT_ATOMS: atom_id res chain seq x y z
N MET A 1 -8.58 5.15 9.02
CA MET A 1 -7.54 6.11 8.60
C MET A 1 -6.86 5.55 7.36
N ILE A 2 -7.19 6.05 6.19
CA ILE A 2 -6.49 5.68 4.95
C ILE A 2 -5.39 6.73 4.79
N ALA A 3 -4.16 6.34 5.10
CA ALA A 3 -2.99 7.19 4.90
C ALA A 3 -2.59 7.11 3.42
N LEU A 4 -2.71 8.24 2.73
CA LEU A 4 -2.17 8.42 1.39
C LEU A 4 -0.68 8.73 1.54
N VAL A 5 0.17 7.73 1.33
CA VAL A 5 1.63 7.92 1.33
C VAL A 5 2.04 8.44 -0.04
N VAL A 6 2.48 9.69 -0.10
CA VAL A 6 3.13 10.26 -1.27
C VAL A 6 4.64 10.17 -1.06
N SER A 7 5.28 9.24 -1.77
CA SER A 7 6.75 9.15 -1.82
C SER A 7 7.28 10.00 -2.97
N LEU A 8 8.10 11.01 -2.66
CA LEU A 8 8.85 11.81 -3.64
C LEU A 8 10.11 11.04 -4.05
N ALA A 9 10.27 10.79 -5.33
CA ALA A 9 11.58 10.49 -5.93
C ALA A 9 11.80 11.42 -7.12
N SER A 10 12.86 12.21 -7.03
CA SER A 10 13.27 13.16 -8.05
C SER A 10 14.18 12.48 -9.08
N ALA A 11 13.86 12.59 -10.37
CA ALA A 11 14.84 12.42 -11.44
C ALA A 11 14.55 13.38 -12.60
N PHE A 12 15.49 14.28 -12.84
CA PHE A 12 15.52 15.25 -13.94
C PHE A 12 15.77 14.55 -15.27
N THR A 13 14.99 14.85 -16.30
CA THR A 13 15.50 15.01 -17.66
C THR A 13 14.58 15.94 -18.45
N ALA A 14 15.18 17.02 -18.92
CA ALA A 14 14.55 18.02 -19.76
C ALA A 14 14.50 17.54 -21.23
N CYS A 15 13.36 17.71 -21.88
CA CYS A 15 13.30 17.93 -23.33
C CYS A 15 12.20 18.93 -23.66
N ASN A 16 12.69 20.04 -24.14
CA ASN A 16 11.97 21.17 -24.72
C ASN A 16 11.22 20.78 -25.99
N ARG A 17 9.92 21.16 -26.13
CA ARG A 17 9.36 21.58 -27.43
C ARG A 17 8.11 22.45 -27.28
N ASN A 18 8.19 23.56 -28.00
CA ASN A 18 7.24 24.62 -28.22
C ASN A 18 5.78 24.25 -28.49
N GLY A 19 4.89 25.02 -27.88
CA GLY A 19 3.86 25.85 -28.50
C GLY A 19 2.72 25.17 -29.22
N ALA A 20 1.54 25.22 -28.63
CA ALA A 20 0.36 25.79 -29.30
C ALA A 20 -0.76 25.93 -28.29
N SER A 21 -1.21 27.17 -28.21
CA SER A 21 -2.45 27.62 -27.61
C SER A 21 -3.65 26.81 -28.12
N GLY A 22 -4.56 26.46 -27.23
CA GLY A 22 -5.87 26.56 -27.69
C GLY A 22 -6.84 25.47 -27.52
N LYS A 23 -7.93 25.78 -27.00
CA LYS A 23 -9.28 25.20 -27.02
C LYS A 23 -9.44 23.87 -26.28
N GLU A 24 -10.19 23.98 -25.20
CA GLU A 24 -10.94 22.88 -24.61
C GLU A 24 -11.58 22.02 -25.68
N SER A 25 -10.98 20.87 -25.92
CA SER A 25 -11.58 19.80 -26.70
C SER A 25 -12.23 18.83 -25.71
N THR A 26 -13.47 19.08 -25.37
CA THR A 26 -14.40 18.14 -24.74
C THR A 26 -14.82 17.04 -25.73
N ALA A 27 -13.94 16.64 -26.62
CA ALA A 27 -14.22 15.63 -27.65
C ALA A 27 -13.64 14.29 -27.22
N ASN A 28 -14.53 13.36 -26.81
CA ASN A 28 -14.28 11.90 -26.68
C ASN A 28 -13.27 11.43 -25.63
N ALA A 29 -13.37 11.90 -24.41
CA ALA A 29 -12.78 11.17 -23.29
C ALA A 29 -13.49 9.81 -23.18
N ALA A 30 -12.74 8.71 -23.33
CA ALA A 30 -13.30 7.37 -23.27
C ALA A 30 -13.91 7.11 -21.87
N VAL A 31 -15.19 6.77 -21.83
CA VAL A 31 -15.93 6.49 -20.59
C VAL A 31 -15.67 5.03 -20.19
N ALA A 32 -14.97 4.83 -19.09
CA ALA A 32 -14.69 3.51 -18.53
C ALA A 32 -15.94 2.88 -17.90
N ALA A 33 -16.71 3.67 -17.16
CA ALA A 33 -18.00 3.23 -16.61
C ALA A 33 -18.96 4.42 -16.40
N THR A 34 -20.23 4.12 -16.19
CA THR A 34 -21.22 5.09 -15.68
C THR A 34 -21.90 4.56 -14.43
N VAL A 35 -22.18 5.46 -13.48
CA VAL A 35 -22.91 5.17 -12.25
C VAL A 35 -24.08 6.15 -12.14
N ASN A 36 -25.31 5.67 -12.30
CA ASN A 36 -26.51 6.51 -12.37
C ASN A 36 -26.38 7.68 -13.35
N GLY A 37 -25.76 7.43 -14.53
CA GLY A 37 -25.55 8.44 -15.56
C GLY A 37 -24.35 9.37 -15.35
N LYS A 38 -23.59 9.25 -14.26
CA LYS A 38 -22.32 9.95 -14.07
C LYS A 38 -21.18 9.14 -14.66
N ASN A 39 -20.37 9.77 -15.52
CA ASN A 39 -19.24 9.12 -16.18
C ASN A 39 -18.03 9.03 -15.26
N ILE A 40 -17.34 7.89 -15.34
CA ILE A 40 -15.98 7.67 -14.86
C ILE A 40 -15.12 7.52 -16.11
N LEU A 41 -14.10 8.37 -16.25
CA LEU A 41 -13.28 8.42 -17.43
C LEU A 41 -12.12 7.42 -17.34
N LEU A 42 -11.74 6.86 -18.48
CA LEU A 42 -10.58 5.94 -18.56
C LEU A 42 -9.27 6.65 -18.15
N GLU A 43 -9.15 7.93 -18.48
CA GLU A 43 -8.00 8.76 -18.06
C GLU A 43 -7.87 8.83 -16.53
N GLU A 44 -8.99 8.91 -15.80
CA GLU A 44 -8.98 8.89 -14.34
C GLU A 44 -8.51 7.54 -13.80
N VAL A 45 -8.97 6.45 -14.42
CA VAL A 45 -8.52 5.08 -14.09
C VAL A 45 -7.01 4.95 -14.33
N ASP A 46 -6.52 5.36 -15.50
CA ASP A 46 -5.10 5.26 -15.86
C ASP A 46 -4.20 6.09 -14.96
N ARG A 47 -4.64 7.29 -14.57
CA ARG A 47 -3.92 8.12 -13.62
C ARG A 47 -3.77 7.44 -12.26
N LEU A 48 -4.82 6.82 -11.74
CA LEU A 48 -4.77 6.12 -10.45
C LEU A 48 -3.94 4.84 -10.53
N VAL A 49 -4.01 4.09 -11.63
CA VAL A 49 -3.11 2.95 -11.87
C VAL A 49 -1.65 3.40 -11.87
N ASN A 50 -1.33 4.52 -12.55
CA ASN A 50 0.02 5.10 -12.55
C ASN A 50 0.50 5.48 -11.14
N GLN A 51 -0.37 6.09 -10.34
CA GLN A 51 -0.05 6.45 -8.96
C GLN A 51 0.19 5.22 -8.09
N GLN A 52 -0.63 4.18 -8.21
CA GLN A 52 -0.47 2.93 -7.45
C GLN A 52 0.79 2.16 -7.86
N ALA A 53 1.13 2.18 -9.14
CA ALA A 53 2.34 1.54 -9.67
C ALA A 53 3.63 2.34 -9.38
N ALA A 54 3.56 3.48 -8.66
CA ALA A 54 4.69 4.36 -8.37
C ALA A 54 5.57 4.68 -9.61
N GLY A 55 4.92 4.87 -10.76
CA GLY A 55 5.59 5.13 -12.03
C GLY A 55 6.15 3.88 -12.75
N GLN A 56 5.97 2.69 -12.19
CA GLN A 56 6.43 1.42 -12.80
C GLN A 56 5.40 0.81 -13.78
N GLN A 57 4.37 1.55 -14.17
CA GLN A 57 3.33 1.08 -15.09
C GLN A 57 3.91 0.52 -16.40
N ASN A 58 5.01 1.11 -16.92
CA ASN A 58 5.68 0.65 -18.13
C ASN A 58 6.36 -0.72 -17.99
N GLN A 59 6.51 -1.24 -16.77
CA GLN A 59 7.08 -2.57 -16.49
C GLN A 59 5.98 -3.63 -16.32
N MET A 60 4.70 -3.22 -16.25
CA MET A 60 3.57 -4.14 -16.14
C MET A 60 3.29 -4.80 -17.51
N SER A 61 3.02 -6.10 -17.47
CA SER A 61 2.48 -6.78 -18.65
C SER A 61 1.09 -6.24 -18.99
N GLN A 62 0.65 -6.40 -20.23
CA GLN A 62 -0.68 -5.96 -20.67
C GLN A 62 -1.81 -6.56 -19.83
N LEU A 63 -1.67 -7.83 -19.44
CA LEU A 63 -2.64 -8.50 -18.59
C LEU A 63 -2.67 -7.90 -17.17
N GLN A 64 -1.50 -7.59 -16.59
CA GLN A 64 -1.40 -6.93 -15.29
C GLN A 64 -2.01 -5.53 -15.34
N LEU A 65 -1.77 -4.78 -16.40
CA LEU A 65 -2.37 -3.45 -16.59
C LEU A 65 -3.89 -3.53 -16.72
N ALA A 66 -4.41 -4.49 -17.48
CA ALA A 66 -5.85 -4.72 -17.61
C ALA A 66 -6.49 -5.06 -16.26
N ALA A 67 -5.87 -5.95 -15.48
CA ALA A 67 -6.33 -6.31 -14.14
C ALA A 67 -6.30 -5.10 -13.18
N ALA A 68 -5.21 -4.32 -13.19
CA ALA A 68 -5.10 -3.11 -12.37
C ALA A 68 -6.17 -2.07 -12.73
N ARG A 69 -6.46 -1.86 -14.02
CA ARG A 69 -7.52 -0.98 -14.49
C ARG A 69 -8.89 -1.42 -13.98
N LEU A 70 -9.22 -2.70 -14.04
CA LEU A 70 -10.49 -3.22 -13.53
C LEU A 70 -10.62 -3.02 -12.03
N GLN A 71 -9.56 -3.29 -11.28
CA GLN A 71 -9.55 -3.12 -9.82
C GLN A 71 -9.72 -1.65 -9.41
N VAL A 72 -9.01 -0.74 -10.07
CA VAL A 72 -9.14 0.71 -9.82
C VAL A 72 -10.54 1.20 -10.20
N LEU A 73 -11.06 0.75 -11.35
CA LEU A 73 -12.40 1.14 -11.81
C LEU A 73 -13.48 0.66 -10.85
N ASP A 74 -13.39 -0.55 -10.32
CA ASP A 74 -14.33 -1.06 -9.31
C ASP A 74 -14.35 -0.17 -8.06
N GLY A 75 -13.18 0.24 -7.57
CA GLY A 75 -13.06 1.20 -6.47
C GLY A 75 -13.73 2.55 -6.77
N LEU A 76 -13.53 3.08 -7.99
CA LEU A 76 -14.16 4.35 -8.42
C LEU A 76 -15.68 4.23 -8.54
N ILE A 77 -16.19 3.10 -9.04
CA ILE A 77 -17.63 2.82 -9.12
C ILE A 77 -18.23 2.78 -7.71
N GLN A 78 -17.61 2.06 -6.78
CA GLN A 78 -18.05 1.99 -5.39
C GLN A 78 -18.03 3.37 -4.72
N GLN A 79 -16.95 4.12 -4.89
CA GLN A 79 -16.85 5.49 -4.35
C GLN A 79 -17.92 6.40 -4.92
N GLN A 80 -18.20 6.34 -6.23
CA GLN A 80 -19.22 7.15 -6.88
C GLN A 80 -20.64 6.77 -6.40
N ALA A 81 -20.92 5.48 -6.20
CA ALA A 81 -22.20 5.01 -5.67
C ALA A 81 -22.42 5.50 -4.23
N LEU A 82 -21.39 5.40 -3.38
CA LEU A 82 -21.41 5.90 -2.00
C LEU A 82 -21.60 7.44 -1.95
N PHE A 83 -20.90 8.17 -2.82
CA PHE A 83 -21.04 9.62 -2.91
C PHE A 83 -22.47 10.04 -3.27
N GLN A 84 -23.06 9.41 -4.28
CA GLN A 84 -24.44 9.69 -4.68
C GLN A 84 -25.44 9.33 -3.58
N ARG A 85 -25.15 8.29 -2.79
CA ARG A 85 -25.95 7.98 -1.60
C ARG A 85 -25.81 9.06 -0.54
N ALA A 86 -24.60 9.55 -0.27
CA ALA A 86 -24.39 10.67 0.64
C ALA A 86 -25.10 11.93 0.17
N GLU A 87 -25.11 12.23 -1.13
CA GLU A 87 -25.85 13.32 -1.74
C GLU A 87 -27.37 13.17 -1.53
N LYS A 88 -27.93 12.00 -1.81
CA LYS A 88 -29.34 11.67 -1.56
C LYS A 88 -29.72 11.84 -0.09
N GLU A 89 -28.80 11.55 0.81
CA GLU A 89 -29.00 11.67 2.26
C GLU A 89 -28.63 13.05 2.82
N LYS A 90 -28.32 14.03 1.94
CA LYS A 90 -27.99 15.43 2.28
C LYS A 90 -26.74 15.57 3.17
N LEU A 91 -25.72 14.73 2.94
CA LEU A 91 -24.48 14.70 3.69
C LEU A 91 -23.31 15.35 2.93
N LEU A 92 -23.59 16.15 1.91
CA LEU A 92 -22.54 16.88 1.20
C LEU A 92 -21.82 17.85 2.14
N PRO A 93 -20.49 17.97 2.04
CA PRO A 93 -19.74 18.96 2.79
C PRO A 93 -19.99 20.38 2.26
N THR A 94 -19.82 21.36 3.14
CA THR A 94 -19.74 22.77 2.76
C THR A 94 -18.39 23.09 2.10
N GLU A 95 -18.30 24.22 1.41
CA GLU A 95 -17.02 24.66 0.82
C GLU A 95 -15.95 24.95 1.89
N ASP A 96 -16.36 25.40 3.06
CA ASP A 96 -15.47 25.62 4.20
C ASP A 96 -14.87 24.29 4.71
N GLU A 97 -15.68 23.24 4.83
CA GLU A 97 -15.19 21.89 5.22
C GLU A 97 -14.21 21.33 4.20
N VAL A 98 -14.47 21.53 2.90
CA VAL A 98 -13.53 21.12 1.83
C VAL A 98 -12.22 21.91 1.94
N SER A 99 -12.29 23.23 2.15
CA SER A 99 -11.11 24.09 2.30
C SER A 99 -10.29 23.74 3.53
N GLN A 100 -10.95 23.47 4.66
CA GLN A 100 -10.29 23.01 5.88
C GLN A 100 -9.58 21.66 5.69
N ALA A 101 -10.20 20.71 5.00
CA ALA A 101 -9.60 19.41 4.73
C ALA A 101 -8.33 19.54 3.86
N ILE A 102 -8.36 20.35 2.82
CA ILE A 102 -7.19 20.62 1.97
C ILE A 102 -6.08 21.31 2.76
N ASN A 103 -6.41 22.30 3.58
CA ASN A 103 -5.43 23.01 4.42
C ASN A 103 -4.82 22.07 5.47
N ALA A 104 -5.64 21.20 6.10
CA ALA A 104 -5.15 20.19 7.03
C ALA A 104 -4.17 19.20 6.36
N GLN A 105 -4.46 18.78 5.12
CA GLN A 105 -3.56 17.93 4.35
C GLN A 105 -2.24 18.63 4.03
N LYS A 106 -2.27 19.91 3.62
CA LYS A 106 -1.06 20.74 3.39
C LYS A 106 -0.21 20.83 4.67
N THR A 107 -0.85 21.13 5.80
CA THR A 107 -0.16 21.24 7.11
C THR A 107 0.45 19.90 7.53
N GLN A 108 -0.28 18.79 7.37
CA GLN A 108 0.22 17.46 7.72
C GLN A 108 1.43 17.04 6.87
N ALA A 109 1.43 17.45 5.60
CA ALA A 109 2.56 17.22 4.69
C ALA A 109 3.67 18.26 4.84
N SER A 110 3.54 19.23 5.75
CA SER A 110 4.46 20.38 5.93
C SER A 110 4.71 21.13 4.62
N MET A 111 3.73 21.21 3.74
CA MET A 111 3.83 21.84 2.42
C MET A 111 3.57 23.34 2.51
N THR A 112 4.41 24.11 1.85
CA THR A 112 4.14 25.52 1.52
C THR A 112 3.14 25.63 0.36
N ASP A 113 2.55 26.81 0.16
CA ASP A 113 1.65 27.04 -0.99
C ASP A 113 2.36 26.85 -2.34
N GLU A 114 3.64 27.21 -2.43
CA GLU A 114 4.45 27.04 -3.65
C GLU A 114 4.69 25.55 -3.96
N GLU A 115 5.02 24.76 -2.95
CA GLU A 115 5.19 23.30 -3.08
C GLU A 115 3.87 22.62 -3.46
N TYR A 116 2.77 23.07 -2.88
CA TYR A 116 1.43 22.59 -3.23
C TYR A 116 1.10 22.86 -4.69
N GLN A 117 1.32 24.11 -5.17
CA GLN A 117 1.10 24.46 -6.57
C GLN A 117 2.04 23.71 -7.52
N LYS A 118 3.29 23.43 -7.10
CA LYS A 118 4.24 22.60 -7.84
C LYS A 118 3.72 21.16 -7.95
N MET A 119 3.28 20.56 -6.84
CA MET A 119 2.69 19.21 -6.81
C MET A 119 1.49 19.09 -7.75
N LEU A 120 0.58 20.07 -7.78
CA LEU A 120 -0.56 20.07 -8.69
C LEU A 120 -0.13 20.05 -10.16
N ARG A 121 0.88 20.86 -10.52
CA ARG A 121 1.41 20.88 -11.90
C ARG A 121 2.09 19.56 -12.26
N GLU A 122 2.89 18.99 -11.37
CA GLU A 122 3.61 17.72 -11.61
C GLU A 122 2.66 16.53 -11.71
N SER A 123 1.56 16.54 -10.95
CA SER A 123 0.53 15.49 -11.00
C SER A 123 -0.52 15.71 -12.10
N SER A 124 -0.40 16.77 -12.90
CA SER A 124 -1.41 17.17 -13.91
C SER A 124 -2.83 17.31 -13.31
N GLN A 125 -2.91 17.76 -12.05
CA GLN A 125 -4.17 18.01 -11.36
C GLN A 125 -4.46 19.49 -11.26
N THR A 126 -5.74 19.82 -11.25
CA THR A 126 -6.19 21.17 -10.94
C THR A 126 -6.66 21.25 -9.50
N GLU A 127 -6.62 22.44 -8.91
CA GLU A 127 -7.18 22.65 -7.58
C GLU A 127 -8.67 22.26 -7.53
N GLN A 128 -9.43 22.55 -8.60
CA GLN A 128 -10.82 22.15 -8.71
C GLN A 128 -11.00 20.63 -8.66
N SER A 129 -10.17 19.87 -9.38
CA SER A 129 -10.25 18.40 -9.37
C SER A 129 -9.93 17.84 -7.98
N LEU A 130 -8.95 18.44 -7.27
CA LEU A 130 -8.62 18.05 -5.91
C LEU A 130 -9.75 18.37 -4.93
N ARG A 131 -10.39 19.55 -5.07
CA ARG A 131 -11.57 19.92 -4.26
C ARG A 131 -12.73 18.95 -4.48
N GLU A 132 -12.97 18.50 -5.69
CA GLU A 132 -14.01 17.49 -5.98
C GLU A 132 -13.69 16.14 -5.34
N VAL A 133 -12.43 15.70 -5.40
CA VAL A 133 -11.98 14.46 -4.70
C VAL A 133 -12.19 14.61 -3.19
N ALA A 134 -11.76 15.72 -2.59
CA ALA A 134 -11.96 16.00 -1.18
C ALA A 134 -13.45 16.04 -0.81
N ARG A 135 -14.29 16.67 -1.63
CA ARG A 135 -15.75 16.72 -1.43
C ARG A 135 -16.36 15.31 -1.40
N LYS A 136 -15.97 14.45 -2.34
CA LYS A 136 -16.44 13.06 -2.39
C LYS A 136 -16.00 12.29 -1.15
N GLN A 137 -14.74 12.41 -0.76
CA GLN A 137 -14.20 11.73 0.42
C GLN A 137 -14.91 12.15 1.71
N ILE A 138 -15.09 13.46 1.93
CA ILE A 138 -15.77 13.98 3.11
C ILE A 138 -17.25 13.55 3.14
N ALA A 139 -17.95 13.58 2.00
CA ALA A 139 -19.33 13.13 1.93
C ALA A 139 -19.48 11.63 2.28
N VAL A 140 -18.60 10.78 1.75
CA VAL A 140 -18.57 9.35 2.09
C VAL A 140 -18.20 9.13 3.55
N GLN A 141 -17.24 9.90 4.09
CA GLN A 141 -16.88 9.84 5.52
C GLN A 141 -18.09 10.21 6.41
N LYS A 142 -18.80 11.30 6.11
CA LYS A 142 -20.02 11.68 6.85
C LYS A 142 -21.11 10.60 6.79
N LEU A 143 -21.24 9.93 5.66
CA LEU A 143 -22.18 8.82 5.50
C LEU A 143 -21.80 7.62 6.40
N GLN A 144 -20.52 7.29 6.47
CA GLN A 144 -19.98 6.25 7.34
C GLN A 144 -20.15 6.64 8.81
N ASP A 145 -19.74 7.85 9.19
CA ASP A 145 -19.82 8.34 10.58
C ASP A 145 -21.26 8.32 11.10
N ARG A 146 -22.25 8.67 10.26
CA ARG A 146 -23.65 8.56 10.61
C ARG A 146 -24.09 7.10 10.85
N GLY A 147 -23.54 6.16 10.09
CA GLY A 147 -23.76 4.73 10.31
C GLY A 147 -23.11 4.25 11.60
N PHE A 148 -21.87 4.69 11.84
CA PHE A 148 -21.06 4.28 12.98
C PHE A 148 -21.49 4.90 14.31
N SER A 149 -22.10 6.09 14.30
CA SER A 149 -22.61 6.73 15.52
C SER A 149 -23.64 5.90 16.30
N LYS A 150 -24.23 4.90 15.65
CA LYS A 150 -25.18 3.96 16.28
C LYS A 150 -24.50 2.74 16.90
N ILE A 151 -23.20 2.59 16.77
CA ILE A 151 -22.47 1.47 17.35
C ILE A 151 -22.41 1.67 18.87
N SER A 152 -22.93 0.69 19.60
CA SER A 152 -22.82 0.59 21.05
C SER A 152 -22.33 -0.81 21.41
N ILE A 153 -21.35 -0.88 22.29
CA ILE A 153 -20.80 -2.14 22.81
C ILE A 153 -21.18 -2.24 24.29
N THR A 154 -21.89 -3.31 24.63
CA THR A 154 -22.31 -3.61 25.99
C THR A 154 -21.18 -4.31 26.76
N ASP A 155 -21.19 -4.20 28.09
CA ASP A 155 -20.23 -4.93 28.93
C ASP A 155 -20.35 -6.44 28.79
N ARG A 156 -21.57 -6.95 28.57
CA ARG A 156 -21.80 -8.38 28.28
C ARG A 156 -21.05 -8.84 27.02
N GLU A 157 -21.07 -8.05 25.95
CA GLU A 157 -20.34 -8.40 24.73
C GLU A 157 -18.83 -8.41 24.94
N VAL A 158 -18.32 -7.51 25.80
CA VAL A 158 -16.92 -7.50 26.20
C VAL A 158 -16.57 -8.78 26.98
N GLU A 159 -17.43 -9.18 27.91
CA GLU A 159 -17.26 -10.42 28.70
C GLU A 159 -17.33 -11.66 27.81
N ASP A 160 -18.31 -11.73 26.91
CA ASP A 160 -18.47 -12.83 25.97
C ASP A 160 -17.26 -12.94 25.04
N PHE A 161 -16.76 -11.80 24.51
CA PHE A 161 -15.57 -11.78 23.67
C PHE A 161 -14.35 -12.29 24.44
N TYR A 162 -14.12 -11.80 25.65
CA TYR A 162 -13.00 -12.23 26.49
C TYR A 162 -13.10 -13.73 26.78
N ASN A 163 -14.27 -14.23 27.18
CA ASN A 163 -14.48 -15.63 27.53
C ASN A 163 -14.23 -16.57 26.36
N ASN A 164 -14.62 -16.15 25.15
CA ASN A 164 -14.42 -16.93 23.91
C ASN A 164 -12.99 -16.87 23.38
N ASN A 165 -12.16 -15.92 23.86
CA ASN A 165 -10.79 -15.69 23.35
C ASN A 165 -9.74 -15.66 24.45
N LYS A 166 -9.99 -16.32 25.59
CA LYS A 166 -9.09 -16.26 26.78
C LYS A 166 -7.63 -16.56 26.47
N GLU A 167 -7.39 -17.47 25.55
CA GLU A 167 -6.04 -17.88 25.11
C GLU A 167 -5.27 -16.72 24.45
N SER A 168 -5.97 -15.72 23.90
CA SER A 168 -5.36 -14.53 23.29
C SER A 168 -4.99 -13.46 24.33
N PHE A 169 -5.51 -13.58 25.56
CA PHE A 169 -5.27 -12.63 26.66
C PHE A 169 -4.19 -13.15 27.60
N VAL A 170 -3.03 -13.39 27.05
CA VAL A 170 -1.86 -13.86 27.79
C VAL A 170 -0.65 -13.01 27.45
N ASN A 171 -0.06 -12.38 28.47
CA ASN A 171 1.30 -11.88 28.34
C ASN A 171 2.24 -13.07 28.38
N ALA A 172 2.60 -13.59 27.22
CA ALA A 172 3.45 -14.78 27.15
C ALA A 172 4.84 -14.54 27.74
N ARG A 173 5.44 -15.59 28.31
CA ARG A 173 6.87 -15.59 28.59
C ARG A 173 7.64 -15.30 27.30
N GLY A 174 8.55 -14.33 27.32
CA GLY A 174 9.27 -13.89 26.15
C GLY A 174 10.26 -12.78 26.43
N VAL A 175 10.87 -12.28 25.38
CA VAL A 175 11.83 -11.18 25.44
C VAL A 175 11.62 -10.17 24.33
N GLY A 176 11.89 -8.91 24.60
CA GLY A 176 12.06 -7.89 23.56
C GLY A 176 13.48 -7.93 23.05
N LEU A 177 13.64 -7.95 21.73
CA LEU A 177 14.94 -7.99 21.08
C LEU A 177 15.08 -6.86 20.06
N ALA A 178 16.29 -6.37 19.92
CA ALA A 178 16.72 -5.64 18.74
C ALA A 178 17.88 -6.39 18.08
N THR A 179 18.04 -6.26 16.76
CA THR A 179 19.06 -6.97 16.00
C THR A 179 19.84 -6.08 15.06
N ILE A 180 21.08 -6.43 14.82
CA ILE A 180 21.89 -5.98 13.68
C ILE A 180 22.28 -7.23 12.92
N MET A 181 21.97 -7.24 11.63
CA MET A 181 22.28 -8.36 10.73
C MET A 181 23.33 -7.90 9.71
N VAL A 182 24.26 -8.81 9.40
CA VAL A 182 25.18 -8.69 8.26
C VAL A 182 25.08 -9.97 7.44
N ASP A 183 24.73 -9.83 6.17
CA ASP A 183 24.56 -10.92 5.21
C ASP A 183 25.83 -11.03 4.35
N PRO A 184 26.45 -12.20 4.18
CA PRO A 184 27.58 -12.38 3.27
C PRO A 184 27.20 -12.36 1.78
N ALA A 185 25.91 -12.32 1.45
CA ALA A 185 25.43 -12.23 0.07
C ALA A 185 25.43 -10.79 -0.43
N ASP A 186 25.72 -10.58 -1.72
CA ASP A 186 25.64 -9.26 -2.36
C ASP A 186 24.17 -8.85 -2.47
N ASN A 187 23.74 -7.92 -1.62
CA ASN A 187 22.38 -7.38 -1.57
C ASN A 187 22.26 -6.03 -2.29
N GLY A 188 23.34 -5.53 -2.89
CA GLY A 188 23.39 -4.25 -3.58
C GLY A 188 23.25 -3.02 -2.68
N MET A 189 23.41 -3.16 -1.36
CA MET A 189 23.37 -2.06 -0.41
C MET A 189 24.72 -1.30 -0.39
N GLN A 190 24.70 -0.02 -0.04
CA GLN A 190 25.93 0.80 -0.04
C GLN A 190 27.00 0.31 0.94
N SER A 191 26.62 -0.34 2.02
CA SER A 191 27.51 -0.90 3.04
C SER A 191 27.54 -2.43 3.05
N ASP A 192 27.23 -3.05 1.91
CA ASP A 192 27.05 -4.48 1.76
C ASP A 192 28.35 -5.28 1.92
N ALA A 193 28.28 -6.37 2.68
CA ALA A 193 29.37 -7.35 2.80
C ALA A 193 29.17 -8.44 1.74
N LYS A 194 30.13 -8.57 0.81
CA LYS A 194 29.98 -9.44 -0.37
C LYS A 194 30.65 -10.81 -0.22
N SER A 195 31.10 -11.13 0.96
CA SER A 195 31.73 -12.41 1.29
C SER A 195 31.61 -12.70 2.79
N GLU A 196 31.77 -13.96 3.16
CA GLU A 196 31.75 -14.37 4.58
C GLU A 196 32.89 -13.71 5.39
N VAL A 197 34.05 -13.50 4.76
CA VAL A 197 35.20 -12.83 5.41
C VAL A 197 34.86 -11.36 5.68
N GLU A 198 34.32 -10.67 4.71
CA GLU A 198 33.91 -9.28 4.87
C GLU A 198 32.77 -9.13 5.89
N ALA A 199 31.75 -10.00 5.82
CA ALA A 199 30.66 -10.00 6.78
C ALA A 199 31.15 -10.22 8.22
N LYS A 200 32.10 -11.15 8.41
CA LYS A 200 32.72 -11.39 9.71
C LYS A 200 33.51 -10.17 10.20
N GLN A 201 34.30 -9.55 9.34
CA GLN A 201 35.06 -8.34 9.70
C GLN A 201 34.11 -7.18 10.03
N LYS A 202 33.07 -6.96 9.22
CA LYS A 202 32.08 -5.92 9.45
C LYS A 202 31.34 -6.12 10.78
N VAL A 203 30.83 -7.33 11.05
CA VAL A 203 30.11 -7.58 12.30
C VAL A 203 31.01 -7.46 13.54
N ASP A 204 32.29 -7.82 13.44
CA ASP A 204 33.25 -7.65 14.54
C ASP A 204 33.52 -6.16 14.82
N VAL A 205 33.67 -5.33 13.79
CA VAL A 205 33.82 -3.87 13.93
C VAL A 205 32.56 -3.27 14.59
N ILE A 206 31.37 -3.67 14.12
CA ILE A 206 30.10 -3.25 14.72
C ILE A 206 30.06 -3.64 16.21
N TYR A 207 30.40 -4.87 16.53
CA TYR A 207 30.41 -5.36 17.90
C TYR A 207 31.36 -4.56 18.79
N GLN A 208 32.59 -4.27 18.34
CA GLN A 208 33.51 -3.44 19.09
C GLN A 208 32.99 -2.02 19.32
N ARG A 209 32.35 -1.43 18.31
CA ARG A 209 31.70 -0.12 18.44
C ARG A 209 30.59 -0.12 19.50
N LEU A 210 29.77 -1.16 19.52
CA LEU A 210 28.71 -1.32 20.53
C LEU A 210 29.30 -1.53 21.93
N LYS A 211 30.37 -2.33 22.07
CA LYS A 211 31.09 -2.55 23.31
C LYS A 211 31.72 -1.25 23.87
N SER A 212 32.09 -0.32 22.99
CA SER A 212 32.62 0.99 23.35
C SER A 212 31.53 2.00 23.72
N GLY A 213 30.24 1.60 23.80
CA GLY A 213 29.13 2.44 24.20
C GLY A 213 28.38 3.09 23.02
N GLY A 214 28.60 2.62 21.79
CA GLY A 214 27.81 3.07 20.63
C GLY A 214 26.32 2.79 20.81
N ASP A 215 25.47 3.76 20.39
CA ASP A 215 24.02 3.58 20.44
C ASP A 215 23.57 2.49 19.45
N PHE A 216 22.95 1.44 19.98
CA PHE A 216 22.55 0.26 19.20
C PHE A 216 21.60 0.62 18.06
N ALA A 217 20.61 1.48 18.31
CA ALA A 217 19.60 1.83 17.32
C ALA A 217 20.19 2.69 16.18
N GLN A 218 21.15 3.58 16.51
CA GLN A 218 21.85 4.35 15.49
C GLN A 218 22.75 3.45 14.63
N VAL A 219 23.49 2.53 15.25
CA VAL A 219 24.32 1.56 14.54
C VAL A 219 23.47 0.64 13.67
N ALA A 220 22.34 0.16 14.19
CA ALA A 220 21.41 -0.67 13.41
C ALA A 220 20.87 0.05 12.17
N ARG A 221 20.49 1.33 12.29
CA ARG A 221 20.04 2.13 11.13
C ARG A 221 21.11 2.34 10.08
N ALA A 222 22.37 2.48 10.51
CA ALA A 222 23.48 2.77 9.62
C ALA A 222 24.10 1.54 8.98
N GLU A 223 24.17 0.42 9.73
CA GLU A 223 25.03 -0.73 9.39
C GLU A 223 24.27 -2.05 9.19
N SER A 224 23.02 -2.15 9.68
CA SER A 224 22.24 -3.39 9.58
C SER A 224 21.70 -3.59 8.17
N GLU A 225 21.91 -4.78 7.64
CA GLU A 225 21.40 -5.23 6.33
C GLU A 225 20.01 -5.88 6.44
N ASP A 226 19.40 -5.89 7.64
CA ASP A 226 18.00 -6.30 7.82
C ASP A 226 17.05 -5.17 7.45
N SER A 227 16.53 -5.18 6.23
CA SER A 227 15.59 -4.17 5.73
C SER A 227 14.27 -4.10 6.50
N GLN A 228 13.92 -5.15 7.26
CA GLN A 228 12.67 -5.17 8.03
C GLN A 228 12.77 -4.42 9.36
N SER A 229 13.95 -4.40 9.98
CA SER A 229 14.13 -3.79 11.30
C SER A 229 15.08 -2.59 11.33
N ASN A 230 15.97 -2.42 10.34
CA ASN A 230 17.00 -1.36 10.35
C ASN A 230 16.41 0.04 10.53
N ALA A 231 15.34 0.39 9.81
CA ALA A 231 14.67 1.69 9.92
C ALA A 231 14.13 1.97 11.34
N ARG A 232 13.76 0.91 12.07
CA ARG A 232 13.32 0.99 13.47
C ARG A 232 14.48 0.84 14.47
N GLY A 233 15.73 0.96 14.03
CA GLY A 233 16.90 0.79 14.88
C GLY A 233 17.15 -0.66 15.30
N GLY A 234 16.76 -1.59 14.44
CA GLY A 234 16.89 -3.03 14.67
C GLY A 234 15.78 -3.65 15.53
N ASP A 235 14.77 -2.88 15.95
CA ASP A 235 13.72 -3.38 16.86
C ASP A 235 12.88 -4.48 16.20
N LEU A 236 12.91 -5.68 16.82
CA LEU A 236 12.09 -6.84 16.47
C LEU A 236 10.80 -6.92 17.30
N GLY A 237 10.63 -6.03 18.27
CA GLY A 237 9.54 -6.08 19.22
C GLY A 237 9.70 -7.18 20.26
N PHE A 238 8.57 -7.57 20.87
CA PHE A 238 8.51 -8.65 21.85
C PHE A 238 8.24 -9.98 21.15
N LEU A 239 9.07 -10.98 21.44
CA LEU A 239 8.95 -12.33 20.91
C LEU A 239 8.71 -13.31 22.06
N SER A 240 7.65 -14.12 21.94
CA SER A 240 7.40 -15.18 22.91
C SER A 240 8.47 -16.27 22.83
N GLU A 241 8.62 -17.05 23.90
CA GLU A 241 9.56 -18.19 23.92
C GLU A 241 9.26 -19.16 22.78
N GLU A 242 8.00 -19.37 22.44
CA GLU A 242 7.58 -20.24 21.34
C GLU A 242 8.01 -19.69 19.98
N GLN A 243 7.80 -18.38 19.74
CA GLN A 243 8.26 -17.73 18.51
C GLN A 243 9.77 -17.79 18.36
N LEU A 244 10.53 -17.64 19.46
CA LEU A 244 11.98 -17.76 19.43
C LEU A 244 12.44 -19.17 19.12
N LYS A 245 11.78 -20.21 19.63
CA LYS A 245 12.09 -21.62 19.29
C LYS A 245 11.84 -21.92 17.81
N GLN A 246 10.84 -21.25 17.20
CA GLN A 246 10.49 -21.42 15.79
C GLN A 246 11.33 -20.54 14.84
N SER A 247 12.08 -19.55 15.37
CA SER A 247 12.83 -18.58 14.56
C SER A 247 14.10 -19.12 13.91
N GLY A 248 14.51 -20.37 14.22
CA GLY A 248 15.75 -20.97 13.74
C GLY A 248 17.01 -20.53 14.49
N LEU A 249 16.86 -19.79 15.59
CA LEU A 249 17.97 -19.47 16.49
C LEU A 249 18.39 -20.74 17.27
N SER A 250 19.68 -20.81 17.66
CA SER A 250 20.15 -21.94 18.44
C SER A 250 19.45 -21.99 19.83
N PRO A 251 19.13 -23.19 20.33
CA PRO A 251 18.54 -23.34 21.66
C PRO A 251 19.41 -22.71 22.77
N GLU A 252 20.72 -22.71 22.61
CA GLU A 252 21.66 -22.10 23.55
C GLU A 252 21.50 -20.58 23.57
N LEU A 253 21.36 -19.95 22.40
CA LEU A 253 21.15 -18.51 22.29
C LEU A 253 19.80 -18.11 22.90
N VAL A 254 18.73 -18.86 22.58
CA VAL A 254 17.42 -18.64 23.18
C VAL A 254 17.51 -18.77 24.71
N ASN A 255 18.17 -19.79 25.22
CA ASN A 255 18.37 -19.99 26.66
C ASN A 255 19.14 -18.82 27.32
N ARG A 256 20.13 -18.26 26.63
CA ARG A 256 20.88 -17.08 27.10
C ARG A 256 19.99 -15.86 27.27
N PHE A 257 19.06 -15.59 26.36
CA PHE A 257 18.12 -14.48 26.49
C PHE A 257 17.29 -14.58 27.78
N PHE A 258 16.86 -15.77 28.15
CA PHE A 258 16.04 -15.96 29.34
C PHE A 258 16.82 -16.04 30.65
N ASN A 259 18.01 -16.63 30.65
CA ASN A 259 18.70 -17.00 31.90
C ASN A 259 19.92 -16.14 32.20
N SER A 260 20.77 -15.83 31.20
CA SER A 260 22.08 -15.20 31.48
C SER A 260 22.10 -13.70 31.16
N MET A 261 21.38 -13.25 30.12
CA MET A 261 21.42 -11.84 29.71
C MET A 261 20.52 -10.97 30.56
N GLN A 262 20.94 -9.74 30.80
CA GLN A 262 20.17 -8.66 31.41
C GLN A 262 19.61 -7.74 30.34
N VAL A 263 18.56 -6.99 30.65
CA VAL A 263 18.03 -5.94 29.76
C VAL A 263 19.14 -4.90 29.53
N GLY A 264 19.42 -4.62 28.26
CA GLY A 264 20.53 -3.77 27.82
C GLY A 264 21.74 -4.55 27.30
N ASP A 265 21.90 -5.82 27.66
CA ASP A 265 23.02 -6.64 27.19
C ASP A 265 22.93 -6.91 25.67
N ILE A 266 24.11 -7.05 25.06
CA ILE A 266 24.27 -7.45 23.66
C ILE A 266 24.95 -8.83 23.58
N THR A 267 24.60 -9.61 22.56
CA THR A 267 25.33 -10.85 22.25
C THR A 267 26.67 -10.53 21.56
N ALA A 268 27.61 -11.46 21.65
CA ALA A 268 28.66 -11.51 20.62
C ALA A 268 28.03 -11.81 19.24
N PRO A 269 28.76 -11.59 18.13
CA PRO A 269 28.30 -11.97 16.81
C PRO A 269 27.94 -13.46 16.74
N GLU A 270 26.71 -13.77 16.41
CA GLU A 270 26.17 -15.12 16.27
C GLU A 270 26.00 -15.44 14.79
N ARG A 271 26.56 -16.56 14.32
CA ARG A 271 26.42 -17.02 12.94
C ARG A 271 25.28 -18.01 12.83
N THR A 272 24.36 -17.76 11.91
CA THR A 272 23.26 -18.69 11.61
C THR A 272 23.69 -19.77 10.61
N PRO A 273 22.94 -20.88 10.51
CA PRO A 273 23.19 -21.92 9.48
C PRO A 273 23.13 -21.39 8.05
N THR A 274 22.43 -20.28 7.82
CA THR A 274 22.35 -19.60 6.51
C THR A 274 23.58 -18.74 6.20
N GLY A 275 24.57 -18.66 7.11
CA GLY A 275 25.80 -17.89 6.94
C GLY A 275 25.72 -16.44 7.39
N ARG A 276 24.54 -15.93 7.74
CA ARG A 276 24.32 -14.56 8.23
C ARG A 276 24.85 -14.40 9.65
N PHE A 277 25.35 -13.20 9.95
CA PHE A 277 25.81 -12.83 11.29
C PHE A 277 24.79 -11.89 11.94
N TYR A 278 24.54 -12.12 13.23
CA TYR A 278 23.61 -11.33 14.03
C TYR A 278 24.24 -10.88 15.34
N ILE A 279 23.94 -9.65 15.74
CA ILE A 279 24.15 -9.17 17.10
C ILE A 279 22.77 -8.84 17.64
N PHE A 280 22.38 -9.43 18.78
CA PHE A 280 21.10 -9.16 19.44
C PHE A 280 21.33 -8.29 20.66
N LYS A 281 20.39 -7.38 20.91
CA LYS A 281 20.27 -6.62 22.16
C LYS A 281 18.99 -7.03 22.84
N LEU A 282 19.09 -7.36 24.13
CA LEU A 282 17.92 -7.63 24.97
C LEU A 282 17.30 -6.30 25.42
N THR A 283 16.08 -5.98 24.96
CA THR A 283 15.40 -4.71 25.26
C THR A 283 14.34 -4.86 26.34
N ARG A 284 13.77 -6.04 26.50
CA ARG A 284 12.74 -6.36 27.50
C ARG A 284 12.82 -7.84 27.88
N LYS A 285 12.41 -8.17 29.11
CA LYS A 285 12.40 -9.54 29.62
C LYS A 285 11.14 -9.82 30.41
N GLN A 286 10.42 -10.87 30.06
CA GLN A 286 9.27 -11.38 30.77
C GLN A 286 9.42 -12.87 31.02
N LEU A 287 9.69 -13.24 32.24
CA LEU A 287 10.09 -14.61 32.60
C LEU A 287 8.91 -15.54 32.92
N GLN A 288 7.72 -14.97 33.14
CA GLN A 288 6.52 -15.73 33.44
C GLN A 288 5.41 -15.32 32.49
N SER A 289 4.61 -16.29 32.08
CA SER A 289 3.34 -15.97 31.40
C SER A 289 2.33 -15.51 32.43
N GLU A 290 1.64 -14.43 32.09
CA GLU A 290 0.60 -13.84 32.90
C GLU A 290 -0.72 -13.85 32.12
N ASN A 291 -1.74 -14.45 32.69
CA ASN A 291 -3.08 -14.39 32.11
C ASN A 291 -3.69 -13.02 32.42
N LEU A 292 -3.96 -12.26 31.37
CA LEU A 292 -4.67 -11.00 31.51
C LEU A 292 -6.15 -11.27 31.77
N THR A 293 -6.71 -10.55 32.73
CA THR A 293 -8.14 -10.60 33.04
C THR A 293 -8.85 -9.36 32.51
N LEU A 294 -10.16 -9.33 32.56
CA LEU A 294 -10.93 -8.12 32.24
C LEU A 294 -10.60 -6.92 33.16
N ASP A 295 -10.06 -7.17 34.33
CA ASP A 295 -9.63 -6.13 35.27
C ASP A 295 -8.17 -5.69 35.04
N SER A 296 -7.45 -6.39 34.17
CA SER A 296 -6.11 -5.95 33.77
C SER A 296 -6.19 -4.64 32.98
N PRO A 297 -5.26 -3.68 33.23
CA PRO A 297 -5.28 -2.37 32.57
C PRO A 297 -5.35 -2.47 31.04
N GLY A 298 -6.31 -1.78 30.45
CA GLY A 298 -6.45 -1.68 28.98
C GLY A 298 -7.25 -2.80 28.32
N VAL A 299 -7.43 -3.97 28.96
CA VAL A 299 -8.07 -5.13 28.34
C VAL A 299 -9.50 -4.84 27.89
N ARG A 300 -10.33 -4.24 28.75
CA ARG A 300 -11.72 -3.89 28.40
C ARG A 300 -11.78 -2.88 27.25
N GLU A 301 -10.93 -1.88 27.28
CA GLU A 301 -10.84 -0.84 26.25
C GLU A 301 -10.39 -1.42 24.90
N ASP A 302 -9.39 -2.29 24.93
CA ASP A 302 -8.89 -2.95 23.71
C ASP A 302 -9.96 -3.87 23.09
N ILE A 303 -10.69 -4.62 23.91
CA ILE A 303 -11.82 -5.43 23.45
C ILE A 303 -12.93 -4.54 22.87
N LYS A 304 -13.33 -3.47 23.58
CA LYS A 304 -14.34 -2.52 23.07
C LYS A 304 -13.91 -1.96 21.72
N LYS A 305 -12.66 -1.54 21.59
CA LYS A 305 -12.09 -1.03 20.34
C LYS A 305 -12.10 -2.08 19.22
N ALA A 306 -11.71 -3.31 19.53
CA ALA A 306 -11.74 -4.41 18.55
C ALA A 306 -13.17 -4.69 18.06
N LEU A 307 -14.15 -4.75 18.97
CA LEU A 307 -15.56 -4.95 18.64
C LEU A 307 -16.15 -3.78 17.82
N ILE A 308 -15.78 -2.54 18.15
CA ILE A 308 -16.17 -1.34 17.37
C ILE A 308 -15.60 -1.45 15.96
N ASN A 309 -14.30 -1.73 15.82
CA ASN A 309 -13.65 -1.87 14.52
C ASN A 309 -14.28 -2.98 13.66
N GLN A 310 -14.61 -4.12 14.29
CA GLN A 310 -15.29 -5.23 13.61
C GLN A 310 -16.68 -4.80 13.10
N ARG A 311 -17.47 -4.09 13.92
CA ARG A 311 -18.78 -3.57 13.52
C ARG A 311 -18.66 -2.50 12.43
N GLN A 312 -17.71 -1.59 12.55
CA GLN A 312 -17.43 -0.58 11.52
C GLN A 312 -17.10 -1.23 10.17
N SER A 313 -16.26 -2.26 10.18
CA SER A 313 -15.90 -3.02 8.98
C SER A 313 -17.13 -3.68 8.34
N LEU A 314 -17.96 -4.35 9.15
CA LEU A 314 -19.20 -4.96 8.68
C LEU A 314 -20.20 -3.95 8.13
N LEU A 315 -20.40 -2.83 8.85
CA LEU A 315 -21.32 -1.76 8.42
C LEU A 315 -20.81 -1.06 7.15
N SER A 316 -19.50 -0.87 7.01
CA SER A 316 -18.89 -0.34 5.78
C SER A 316 -19.17 -1.26 4.59
N ALA A 317 -18.99 -2.57 4.75
CA ALA A 317 -19.29 -3.55 3.71
C ALA A 317 -20.80 -3.55 3.35
N ALA A 318 -21.68 -3.50 4.36
CA ALA A 318 -23.13 -3.42 4.15
C ALA A 318 -23.54 -2.11 3.44
N LEU A 319 -22.89 -0.99 3.78
CA LEU A 319 -23.13 0.31 3.15
C LEU A 319 -22.74 0.28 1.68
N VAL A 320 -21.54 -0.26 1.36
CA VAL A 320 -21.11 -0.46 -0.04
C VAL A 320 -22.09 -1.36 -0.79
N ALA A 321 -22.44 -2.52 -0.23
CA ALA A 321 -23.37 -3.46 -0.86
C ALA A 321 -24.72 -2.79 -1.17
N THR A 322 -25.27 -2.03 -0.23
CA THR A 322 -26.54 -1.33 -0.42
C THR A 322 -26.41 -0.20 -1.47
N ALA A 323 -25.32 0.57 -1.43
CA ALA A 323 -25.10 1.65 -2.42
C ALA A 323 -24.94 1.08 -3.84
N MET A 324 -24.25 -0.05 -3.98
CA MET A 324 -24.07 -0.75 -5.26
C MET A 324 -25.38 -1.39 -5.76
N TYR A 325 -26.20 -1.94 -4.87
CA TYR A 325 -27.50 -2.49 -5.23
C TYR A 325 -28.45 -1.41 -5.77
N ASP A 326 -28.43 -0.22 -5.17
CA ASP A 326 -29.26 0.93 -5.57
C ASP A 326 -28.74 1.62 -6.84
N ALA A 327 -27.50 1.37 -7.24
CA ALA A 327 -26.84 2.05 -8.35
C ALA A 327 -27.07 1.36 -9.69
N LYS A 328 -27.42 2.12 -10.74
CA LYS A 328 -27.39 1.63 -12.12
C LYS A 328 -25.97 1.80 -12.67
N VAL A 329 -25.22 0.70 -12.74
CA VAL A 329 -23.84 0.66 -13.21
C VAL A 329 -23.78 0.11 -14.63
N VAL A 330 -23.03 0.79 -15.51
CA VAL A 330 -22.63 0.26 -16.82
C VAL A 330 -21.10 0.30 -16.88
N ASN A 331 -20.46 -0.88 -16.93
CA ASN A 331 -19.01 -1.01 -16.97
C ASN A 331 -18.55 -1.28 -18.41
N ASN A 332 -18.23 -0.21 -19.14
CA ASN A 332 -17.81 -0.28 -20.55
C ASN A 332 -16.43 -0.94 -20.70
N LEU A 333 -15.54 -0.73 -19.72
CA LEU A 333 -14.20 -1.32 -19.75
C LEU A 333 -14.27 -2.86 -19.65
N ALA A 334 -15.04 -3.37 -18.69
CA ALA A 334 -15.23 -4.82 -18.56
C ALA A 334 -15.94 -5.39 -19.80
N GLN A 335 -16.97 -4.71 -20.30
CA GLN A 335 -17.66 -5.15 -21.52
C GLN A 335 -16.72 -5.24 -22.72
N SER A 336 -15.86 -4.23 -22.94
CA SER A 336 -14.90 -4.25 -24.03
C SER A 336 -13.87 -5.37 -23.93
N MET A 337 -13.51 -5.79 -22.73
CA MET A 337 -12.63 -6.95 -22.50
C MET A 337 -13.33 -8.27 -22.85
N LEU A 338 -14.63 -8.39 -22.51
CA LEU A 338 -15.43 -9.57 -22.85
C LEU A 338 -15.67 -9.66 -24.35
N ASP A 339 -15.88 -8.53 -25.03
CA ASP A 339 -16.10 -8.50 -26.49
C ASP A 339 -14.81 -8.78 -27.30
N SER A 340 -13.64 -8.58 -26.67
CA SER A 340 -12.34 -8.77 -27.33
C SER A 340 -11.33 -9.49 -26.42
N PRO A 341 -11.58 -10.74 -26.03
CA PRO A 341 -10.78 -11.44 -25.01
C PRO A 341 -9.33 -11.72 -25.44
N ASN A 342 -9.06 -11.76 -26.73
CA ASN A 342 -7.72 -11.98 -27.27
C ASN A 342 -6.89 -10.69 -27.40
N ASN A 343 -7.52 -9.52 -27.21
CA ASN A 343 -6.87 -8.22 -27.30
C ASN A 343 -6.86 -7.53 -25.94
N LEU A 344 -6.30 -8.17 -24.92
CA LEU A 344 -6.13 -7.58 -23.58
C LEU A 344 -5.03 -6.53 -23.55
N SER A 345 -4.30 -6.36 -24.66
CA SER A 345 -3.26 -5.37 -24.81
C SER A 345 -3.85 -4.02 -25.22
N GLY A 346 -3.98 -3.10 -24.26
CA GLY A 346 -4.37 -1.71 -24.52
C GLY A 346 -5.82 -1.53 -24.94
N VAL A 347 -6.74 -2.18 -24.21
CA VAL A 347 -8.18 -2.04 -24.44
C VAL A 347 -8.57 -0.56 -24.34
N ARG A 348 -8.73 0.08 -25.49
CA ARG A 348 -9.49 1.33 -25.61
C ARG A 348 -10.96 0.94 -25.76
N PRO A 349 -11.88 1.61 -25.09
CA PRO A 349 -13.31 1.42 -25.34
C PRO A 349 -13.62 1.56 -26.82
N ALA A 350 -14.48 0.69 -27.34
CA ALA A 350 -14.94 0.76 -28.72
C ALA A 350 -15.53 2.17 -29.00
N GLY A 351 -14.84 2.97 -29.79
CA GLY A 351 -15.20 4.36 -30.10
C GLY A 351 -14.02 5.31 -30.28
N ALA A 352 -12.80 4.91 -29.91
CA ALA A 352 -11.59 5.74 -30.01
C ALA A 352 -10.64 5.28 -31.12
N VAL A 353 -11.11 4.63 -32.16
CA VAL A 353 -10.29 4.30 -33.34
C VAL A 353 -10.63 5.28 -34.45
N ASN A 354 -9.86 6.38 -34.53
CA ASN A 354 -9.70 7.02 -35.84
C ASN A 354 -8.86 6.05 -36.67
N PRO A 355 -9.32 5.53 -37.80
CA PRO A 355 -8.48 4.79 -38.69
C PRO A 355 -7.39 5.72 -39.22
N SER A 356 -6.16 5.44 -38.86
CA SER A 356 -5.00 6.10 -39.49
C SER A 356 -5.05 5.87 -40.99
N PRO A 357 -4.94 6.90 -41.84
CA PRO A 357 -5.10 6.76 -43.33
C PRO A 357 -3.90 6.12 -44.03
N ALA A 358 -3.10 5.29 -43.34
CA ALA A 358 -1.88 4.71 -43.90
C ALA A 358 -1.95 3.20 -44.25
N ALA A 359 -3.15 2.60 -44.26
CA ALA A 359 -3.29 1.17 -44.60
C ALA A 359 -4.02 0.87 -45.93
N THR A 360 -4.17 1.86 -46.83
CA THR A 360 -4.84 1.68 -48.14
C THR A 360 -3.89 1.78 -49.35
N ALA A 361 -2.64 1.34 -49.23
CA ALA A 361 -1.73 1.33 -50.34
C ALA A 361 -0.82 0.07 -50.38
N ALA A 362 -1.40 -1.12 -50.37
CA ALA A 362 -0.63 -2.34 -50.71
C ALA A 362 -1.56 -3.52 -51.06
N THR A 363 -2.46 -3.30 -52.04
CA THR A 363 -3.15 -4.42 -52.68
C THR A 363 -3.36 -4.12 -54.15
N ALA A 364 -2.26 -4.06 -54.91
CA ALA A 364 -2.29 -4.18 -56.35
C ALA A 364 -0.99 -4.80 -56.83
N ALA A 365 -1.10 -5.90 -57.55
CA ALA A 365 -0.09 -6.61 -58.29
C ALA A 365 0.58 -7.83 -57.63
N ALA A 366 -0.09 -8.97 -57.74
CA ALA A 366 0.57 -10.25 -57.93
C ALA A 366 -0.17 -10.99 -59.05
N THR A 367 0.36 -10.91 -60.21
CA THR A 367 0.01 -11.69 -61.39
C THR A 367 0.47 -13.15 -61.20
N PRO A 368 -0.33 -14.17 -61.50
CA PRO A 368 0.13 -15.56 -61.38
C PRO A 368 1.09 -15.93 -62.58
N PRO A 369 2.11 -16.76 -62.34
CA PRO A 369 2.97 -17.22 -63.42
C PRO A 369 2.30 -18.28 -64.24
N ALA A 370 2.51 -18.15 -65.57
CA ALA A 370 2.02 -19.00 -66.60
C ALA A 370 2.60 -20.45 -66.52
N SER A 371 1.73 -21.41 -66.76
CA SER A 371 2.04 -22.81 -66.96
C SER A 371 2.91 -23.04 -68.18
N SER A 372 4.03 -23.72 -68.01
CA SER A 372 4.81 -24.27 -69.14
C SER A 372 4.37 -25.71 -69.47
N PRO A 373 4.31 -26.13 -70.76
CA PRO A 373 3.82 -27.43 -71.11
C PRO A 373 4.92 -28.51 -71.09
N GLN A 374 4.53 -29.69 -70.62
CA GLN A 374 5.31 -30.92 -70.74
C GLN A 374 5.38 -31.33 -72.27
N GLY A 375 6.57 -31.68 -72.69
CA GLY A 375 6.82 -32.34 -73.99
C GLY A 375 7.95 -33.37 -73.85
N LYS A 376 7.54 -34.67 -73.94
CA LYS A 376 8.31 -35.88 -74.18
C LYS A 376 9.38 -36.32 -73.22
#